data_80f2187be7e899afbe3b18dceffce077
#
_entry.id   80f2187be7e899afbe3b18dceffce077
#
_cell.length_a   1.000
_cell.length_b   1.000
_cell.length_c   1.000
_cell.angle_alpha   90.00
_cell.angle_beta   90.00
_cell.angle_gamma   90.00
#
_symmetry.space_group_name_H-M   'P 1'
#
loop_
_entity.id
_entity.type
_entity.pdbx_description
1 polymer ?
#
loop_
_entity_poly.entity_id
_entity_poly.type
_entity_poly.pdbx_seq_one_letter_code
_entity_poly.pdbx_strand_id
1 'polypeptide(L)'
;MAAKNSRTAELVDVLYEAHMRRQSIPKDRIPADLDKEQAYEIQRAVTEKKAAEAGEQLRGYKISLTSKETQDLFASDSPLYGAVTGPAPDRNTVSLEGLLSPLIELELIFIAQEDLSVTDDVQAILEKTHVAPGIEVPDSRFEDWFPNVSLGQVIADSAVAGTFVAGTPKAGVTYSQLERVKGTLKLDGREIASGVSTEVLGHPVHAVKWLIEELHKHGLPLKKGMAVSSGTFILPKPLERGTYTAEYEGIGAAELVVK
;
A
#
# COMPACT_ATOMS: atom_id res chain seq x y z
N MET A 1 -21.71 -19.19 -15.11
CA MET A 1 -20.54 -19.42 -14.26
C MET A 1 -19.26 -19.65 -15.06
N ALA A 2 -19.17 -20.63 -15.98
CA ALA A 2 -17.94 -20.93 -16.72
C ALA A 2 -17.36 -19.72 -17.51
N ALA A 3 -18.18 -18.93 -18.19
CA ALA A 3 -17.71 -17.76 -18.95
C ALA A 3 -17.19 -16.62 -18.03
N LYS A 4 -17.78 -16.43 -16.84
CA LYS A 4 -17.29 -15.43 -15.86
C LYS A 4 -15.92 -15.84 -15.33
N ASN A 5 -15.74 -17.12 -15.00
CA ASN A 5 -14.45 -17.64 -14.53
C ASN A 5 -13.34 -17.56 -15.60
N SER A 6 -13.70 -17.77 -16.88
CA SER A 6 -12.73 -17.60 -17.99
C SER A 6 -12.25 -16.16 -18.13
N ARG A 7 -13.17 -15.18 -18.04
CA ARG A 7 -12.82 -13.75 -18.15
C ARG A 7 -11.96 -13.31 -16.95
N THR A 8 -12.30 -13.69 -15.74
CA THR A 8 -11.47 -13.37 -14.56
C THR A 8 -10.07 -13.93 -14.72
N ALA A 9 -9.92 -15.18 -15.18
CA ALA A 9 -8.61 -15.78 -15.40
C ALA A 9 -7.77 -15.02 -16.43
N GLU A 10 -8.36 -14.56 -17.52
CA GLU A 10 -7.66 -13.74 -18.52
C GLU A 10 -7.16 -12.40 -17.94
N LEU A 11 -7.96 -11.73 -17.10
CA LEU A 11 -7.56 -10.48 -16.44
C LEU A 11 -6.44 -10.70 -15.42
N VAL A 12 -6.48 -11.81 -14.69
CA VAL A 12 -5.42 -12.24 -13.77
C VAL A 12 -4.12 -12.46 -14.54
N ASP A 13 -4.17 -13.15 -15.68
CA ASP A 13 -3.00 -13.40 -16.51
C ASP A 13 -2.39 -12.09 -17.04
N VAL A 14 -3.21 -11.16 -17.49
CA VAL A 14 -2.77 -9.84 -17.99
C VAL A 14 -2.01 -9.08 -16.90
N LEU A 15 -2.56 -8.98 -15.68
CA LEU A 15 -1.90 -8.25 -14.58
C LEU A 15 -0.66 -8.99 -14.06
N TYR A 16 -0.72 -10.31 -13.96
CA TYR A 16 0.42 -11.13 -13.57
C TYR A 16 1.58 -10.97 -14.56
N GLU A 17 1.33 -11.11 -15.86
CA GLU A 17 2.35 -10.93 -16.90
C GLU A 17 2.94 -9.51 -16.91
N ALA A 18 2.11 -8.48 -16.75
CA ALA A 18 2.57 -7.09 -16.66
C ALA A 18 3.55 -6.92 -15.47
N HIS A 19 3.20 -7.51 -14.31
CA HIS A 19 4.06 -7.49 -13.13
C HIS A 19 5.38 -8.26 -13.36
N MET A 20 5.30 -9.50 -13.85
CA MET A 20 6.47 -10.36 -14.01
C MET A 20 7.43 -9.87 -15.09
N ARG A 21 6.89 -9.32 -16.18
CA ARG A 21 7.71 -8.77 -17.28
C ARG A 21 8.15 -7.33 -17.04
N ARG A 22 7.65 -6.69 -15.97
CA ARG A 22 7.88 -5.26 -15.72
C ARG A 22 7.55 -4.43 -16.96
N GLN A 23 6.38 -4.65 -17.51
CA GLN A 23 5.89 -3.97 -18.69
C GLN A 23 4.50 -3.40 -18.41
N SER A 24 4.37 -2.08 -18.59
CA SER A 24 3.08 -1.42 -18.44
C SER A 24 2.10 -1.87 -19.53
N ILE A 25 0.83 -1.81 -19.18
CA ILE A 25 -0.28 -2.16 -20.09
C ILE A 25 -1.20 -0.96 -20.29
N PRO A 26 -1.80 -0.83 -21.47
CA PRO A 26 -2.89 0.09 -21.69
C PRO A 26 -4.06 -0.19 -20.73
N LYS A 27 -4.68 0.88 -20.21
CA LYS A 27 -5.74 0.75 -19.20
C LYS A 27 -7.00 0.03 -19.69
N ASP A 28 -7.27 0.00 -21.00
CA ASP A 28 -8.38 -0.73 -21.62
C ASP A 28 -8.21 -2.26 -21.61
N ARG A 29 -7.01 -2.77 -21.25
CA ARG A 29 -6.77 -4.20 -21.04
C ARG A 29 -7.51 -4.76 -19.83
N ILE A 30 -7.87 -3.92 -18.88
CA ILE A 30 -8.67 -4.25 -17.72
C ILE A 30 -9.95 -3.40 -17.75
N PRO A 31 -11.15 -3.99 -17.67
CA PRO A 31 -12.40 -3.24 -17.75
C PRO A 31 -12.49 -2.13 -16.70
N ALA A 32 -12.95 -0.95 -17.12
CA ALA A 32 -13.11 0.19 -16.22
C ALA A 32 -14.36 0.08 -15.32
N ASP A 33 -15.28 -0.81 -15.66
CA ASP A 33 -16.57 -1.03 -14.99
C ASP A 33 -16.54 -2.19 -13.98
N LEU A 34 -15.35 -2.64 -13.58
CA LEU A 34 -15.22 -3.63 -12.51
C LEU A 34 -15.79 -3.07 -11.20
N ASP A 35 -16.71 -3.80 -10.57
CA ASP A 35 -17.11 -3.50 -9.20
C ASP A 35 -16.01 -3.89 -8.18
N LYS A 36 -16.14 -3.40 -6.94
CA LYS A 36 -15.12 -3.61 -5.89
C LYS A 36 -14.87 -5.10 -5.63
N GLU A 37 -15.92 -5.92 -5.59
CA GLU A 37 -15.83 -7.35 -5.28
C GLU A 37 -15.08 -8.10 -6.38
N GLN A 38 -15.43 -7.87 -7.63
CA GLN A 38 -14.75 -8.44 -8.79
C GLN A 38 -13.28 -8.03 -8.84
N ALA A 39 -12.98 -6.76 -8.56
CA ALA A 39 -11.62 -6.25 -8.56
C ALA A 39 -10.77 -6.87 -7.44
N TYR A 40 -11.32 -7.06 -6.24
CA TYR A 40 -10.65 -7.77 -5.16
C TYR A 40 -10.50 -9.28 -5.44
N GLU A 41 -11.44 -9.91 -6.13
CA GLU A 41 -11.30 -11.30 -6.60
C GLU A 41 -10.08 -11.43 -7.53
N ILE A 42 -9.95 -10.52 -8.51
CA ILE A 42 -8.79 -10.48 -9.41
C ILE A 42 -7.49 -10.23 -8.62
N GLN A 43 -7.46 -9.25 -7.72
CA GLN A 43 -6.29 -8.94 -6.90
C GLN A 43 -5.80 -10.18 -6.12
N ARG A 44 -6.72 -10.89 -5.45
CA ARG A 44 -6.39 -12.12 -4.71
C ARG A 44 -5.82 -13.18 -5.62
N ALA A 45 -6.45 -13.43 -6.76
CA ALA A 45 -6.00 -14.43 -7.71
C ALA A 45 -4.61 -14.10 -8.31
N VAL A 46 -4.32 -12.81 -8.58
CA VAL A 46 -2.96 -12.36 -8.98
C VAL A 46 -1.97 -12.62 -7.86
N THR A 47 -2.31 -12.31 -6.60
CA THR A 47 -1.44 -12.56 -5.44
C THR A 47 -1.13 -14.04 -5.27
N GLU A 48 -2.15 -14.90 -5.37
CA GLU A 48 -2.01 -16.36 -5.31
C GLU A 48 -1.13 -16.89 -6.45
N LYS A 49 -1.32 -16.37 -7.67
CA LYS A 49 -0.51 -16.74 -8.83
C LYS A 49 0.95 -16.33 -8.66
N LYS A 50 1.24 -15.14 -8.14
CA LYS A 50 2.59 -14.70 -7.79
C LYS A 50 3.26 -15.63 -6.77
N ALA A 51 2.53 -16.06 -5.76
CA ALA A 51 3.03 -17.00 -4.76
C ALA A 51 3.33 -18.37 -5.37
N ALA A 52 2.42 -18.90 -6.21
CA ALA A 52 2.53 -20.24 -6.79
C ALA A 52 3.59 -20.33 -7.88
N GLU A 53 3.69 -19.35 -8.77
CA GLU A 53 4.52 -19.42 -9.97
C GLU A 53 5.87 -18.68 -9.83
N ALA A 54 5.89 -17.57 -9.05
CA ALA A 54 7.09 -16.76 -8.85
C ALA A 54 7.71 -16.92 -7.45
N GLY A 55 7.04 -17.63 -6.52
CA GLY A 55 7.52 -17.80 -5.15
C GLY A 55 7.46 -16.52 -4.31
N GLU A 56 6.75 -15.52 -4.77
CA GLU A 56 6.62 -14.25 -4.04
C GLU A 56 5.82 -14.45 -2.74
N GLN A 57 6.39 -14.03 -1.62
CA GLN A 57 5.73 -14.10 -0.33
C GLN A 57 4.90 -12.84 -0.08
N LEU A 58 3.69 -13.01 0.45
CA LEU A 58 2.89 -11.90 0.99
C LEU A 58 3.59 -11.33 2.22
N ARG A 59 4.00 -10.06 2.16
CA ARG A 59 4.67 -9.34 3.26
C ARG A 59 3.71 -8.56 4.14
N GLY A 60 2.53 -8.27 3.61
CA GLY A 60 1.53 -7.46 4.28
C GLY A 60 0.68 -6.70 3.28
N TYR A 61 0.21 -5.54 3.70
CA TYR A 61 -0.76 -4.78 2.93
C TYR A 61 -0.42 -3.28 2.96
N LYS A 62 -0.91 -2.57 1.95
CA LYS A 62 -0.97 -1.11 1.93
C LYS A 62 -2.43 -0.66 1.97
N ILE A 63 -2.69 0.53 2.50
CA ILE A 63 -4.03 1.14 2.53
C ILE A 63 -4.00 2.42 1.71
N SER A 64 -4.87 2.53 0.73
CA SER A 64 -5.02 3.70 -0.13
C SER A 64 -6.34 4.42 0.13
N LEU A 65 -6.45 5.65 -0.36
CA LEU A 65 -7.65 6.49 -0.28
C LEU A 65 -8.09 6.71 1.17
N THR A 66 -7.15 7.05 2.03
CA THR A 66 -7.40 7.28 3.46
C THR A 66 -7.81 8.72 3.78
N SER A 67 -7.67 9.66 2.85
CA SER A 67 -8.15 11.03 2.97
C SER A 67 -9.36 11.29 2.07
N LYS A 68 -10.16 12.29 2.43
CA LYS A 68 -11.31 12.71 1.60
C LYS A 68 -10.85 13.15 0.21
N GLU A 69 -9.73 13.85 0.12
CA GLU A 69 -9.17 14.33 -1.15
C GLU A 69 -8.84 13.17 -2.08
N THR A 70 -8.17 12.13 -1.58
CA THR A 70 -7.83 10.95 -2.40
C THR A 70 -9.06 10.11 -2.75
N GLN A 71 -10.06 10.02 -1.87
CA GLN A 71 -11.33 9.36 -2.17
C GLN A 71 -12.07 10.07 -3.31
N ASP A 72 -12.12 11.41 -3.30
CA ASP A 72 -12.79 12.19 -4.33
C ASP A 72 -12.14 12.03 -5.70
N LEU A 73 -10.81 11.88 -5.78
CA LEU A 73 -10.09 11.62 -7.03
C LEU A 73 -10.54 10.35 -7.75
N PHE A 74 -10.93 9.32 -7.00
CA PHE A 74 -11.35 8.03 -7.53
C PHE A 74 -12.85 7.74 -7.35
N ALA A 75 -13.64 8.76 -6.99
CA ALA A 75 -15.07 8.64 -6.68
C ALA A 75 -15.37 7.48 -5.70
N SER A 76 -14.51 7.31 -4.69
CA SER A 76 -14.66 6.30 -3.64
C SER A 76 -15.27 6.90 -2.39
N ASP A 77 -16.03 6.10 -1.65
CA ASP A 77 -16.62 6.42 -0.35
C ASP A 77 -15.88 5.73 0.83
N SER A 78 -14.85 4.97 0.53
CA SER A 78 -14.10 4.17 1.49
C SER A 78 -12.64 4.00 1.05
N PRO A 79 -11.75 3.64 1.98
CA PRO A 79 -10.39 3.23 1.63
C PRO A 79 -10.36 1.98 0.76
N LEU A 80 -9.18 1.68 0.25
CA LEU A 80 -8.83 0.45 -0.46
C LEU A 80 -7.62 -0.20 0.19
N TYR A 81 -7.44 -1.50 -0.05
CA TYR A 81 -6.18 -2.15 0.29
C TYR A 81 -5.54 -2.84 -0.91
N GLY A 82 -4.24 -3.03 -0.85
CA GLY A 82 -3.48 -3.84 -1.79
C GLY A 82 -2.53 -4.78 -1.08
N ALA A 83 -2.36 -5.98 -1.64
CA ALA A 83 -1.38 -6.94 -1.16
C ALA A 83 0.03 -6.52 -1.60
N VAL A 84 0.97 -6.47 -0.67
CA VAL A 84 2.38 -6.22 -0.94
C VAL A 84 3.14 -7.53 -0.91
N THR A 85 3.68 -7.94 -2.06
CA THR A 85 4.40 -9.20 -2.26
C THR A 85 5.88 -8.98 -2.56
N GLY A 86 6.64 -10.06 -2.62
CA GLY A 86 8.07 -10.02 -2.95
C GLY A 86 8.98 -9.62 -1.80
N PRO A 87 10.30 -9.51 -2.04
CA PRO A 87 11.27 -9.17 -1.01
C PRO A 87 11.19 -7.69 -0.61
N ALA A 88 11.61 -7.38 0.62
CA ALA A 88 11.89 -6.00 1.00
C ALA A 88 13.06 -5.44 0.18
N PRO A 89 13.08 -4.13 -0.10
CA PRO A 89 14.23 -3.49 -0.76
C PRO A 89 15.52 -3.73 0.02
N ASP A 90 16.55 -4.25 -0.66
CA ASP A 90 17.85 -4.45 -0.04
C ASP A 90 18.47 -3.11 0.35
N ARG A 91 18.88 -2.99 1.63
CA ARG A 91 19.46 -1.76 2.19
C ARG A 91 18.64 -0.50 1.86
N ASN A 92 17.31 -0.62 1.89
CA ASN A 92 16.40 0.47 1.54
C ASN A 92 16.72 1.12 0.17
N THR A 93 17.11 0.31 -0.80
CA THR A 93 17.44 0.78 -2.15
C THR A 93 16.46 0.23 -3.17
N VAL A 94 15.95 1.11 -4.03
CA VAL A 94 15.15 0.73 -5.21
C VAL A 94 15.80 1.28 -6.48
N SER A 95 15.63 0.57 -7.59
CA SER A 95 16.06 1.04 -8.92
C SER A 95 14.84 1.48 -9.72
N LEU A 96 14.88 2.67 -10.32
CA LEU A 96 13.83 3.12 -11.24
C LEU A 96 13.68 2.19 -12.44
N GLU A 97 14.74 1.52 -12.88
CA GLU A 97 14.69 0.56 -13.99
C GLU A 97 13.81 -0.67 -13.68
N GLY A 98 13.53 -0.92 -12.39
CA GLY A 98 12.66 -2.00 -11.94
C GLY A 98 11.21 -1.61 -11.77
N LEU A 99 10.86 -0.33 -11.94
CA LEU A 99 9.55 0.25 -11.70
C LEU A 99 8.93 0.75 -13.01
N LEU A 100 7.60 0.82 -13.06
CA LEU A 100 6.86 1.18 -14.27
C LEU A 100 6.36 2.63 -14.24
N SER A 101 5.66 3.00 -13.17
CA SER A 101 5.09 4.33 -12.98
C SER A 101 5.04 4.70 -11.50
N PRO A 102 6.23 4.78 -10.85
CA PRO A 102 6.32 4.87 -9.41
C PRO A 102 5.99 6.25 -8.89
N LEU A 103 5.33 6.26 -7.73
CA LEU A 103 5.17 7.45 -6.89
C LEU A 103 5.90 7.22 -5.55
N ILE A 104 5.90 8.27 -4.71
CA ILE A 104 6.42 8.21 -3.34
C ILE A 104 5.42 8.83 -2.38
N GLU A 105 5.26 8.18 -1.24
CA GLU A 105 4.30 8.53 -0.19
C GLU A 105 4.94 8.47 1.19
N LEU A 106 4.39 9.30 2.09
CA LEU A 106 4.83 9.45 3.47
C LEU A 106 3.85 8.73 4.38
N GLU A 107 4.26 7.59 4.96
CA GLU A 107 3.37 6.69 5.70
C GLU A 107 4.00 6.15 6.98
N LEU A 108 3.16 5.82 7.96
CA LEU A 108 3.57 5.00 9.09
C LEU A 108 3.35 3.52 8.77
N ILE A 109 4.31 2.68 9.19
CA ILE A 109 4.24 1.23 9.00
C ILE A 109 3.92 0.57 10.33
N PHE A 110 2.84 -0.20 10.38
CA PHE A 110 2.47 -1.03 11.52
C PHE A 110 2.95 -2.46 11.26
N ILE A 111 3.79 -2.99 12.14
CA ILE A 111 4.38 -4.34 12.01
C ILE A 111 3.76 -5.24 13.08
N ALA A 112 2.99 -6.21 12.64
CA ALA A 112 2.28 -7.14 13.52
C ALA A 112 3.27 -8.01 14.32
N GLN A 113 3.21 -7.96 15.64
CA GLN A 113 3.97 -8.81 16.54
C GLN A 113 3.19 -10.05 16.97
N GLU A 114 1.88 -10.02 16.76
CA GLU A 114 0.92 -11.10 16.96
C GLU A 114 -0.07 -11.11 15.80
N ASP A 115 -0.84 -12.18 15.65
CA ASP A 115 -1.96 -12.22 14.69
C ASP A 115 -3.02 -11.20 15.11
N LEU A 116 -3.50 -10.41 14.14
CA LEU A 116 -4.55 -9.43 14.34
C LEU A 116 -5.90 -9.96 13.85
N SER A 117 -6.96 -9.63 14.56
CA SER A 117 -8.31 -10.11 14.29
C SER A 117 -9.37 -9.01 14.43
N VAL A 118 -10.57 -9.24 13.94
CA VAL A 118 -11.70 -8.29 14.02
C VAL A 118 -12.13 -7.99 15.45
N THR A 119 -11.79 -8.84 16.41
CA THR A 119 -12.09 -8.63 17.83
C THR A 119 -11.11 -7.68 18.51
N ASP A 120 -9.98 -7.37 17.87
CA ASP A 120 -9.01 -6.42 18.39
C ASP A 120 -9.56 -4.99 18.24
N ASP A 121 -9.67 -4.30 19.36
CA ASP A 121 -9.95 -2.86 19.36
C ASP A 121 -8.67 -2.05 19.05
N VAL A 122 -8.78 -0.75 19.00
CA VAL A 122 -7.68 0.17 18.70
C VAL A 122 -6.52 0.00 19.68
N GLN A 123 -6.82 -0.22 20.96
CA GLN A 123 -5.79 -0.40 22.00
C GLN A 123 -5.06 -1.73 21.80
N ALA A 124 -5.79 -2.81 21.57
CA ALA A 124 -5.21 -4.12 21.29
C ALA A 124 -4.35 -4.12 20.01
N ILE A 125 -4.77 -3.40 18.95
CA ILE A 125 -3.97 -3.25 17.73
C ILE A 125 -2.63 -2.57 18.04
N LEU A 126 -2.63 -1.48 18.82
CA LEU A 126 -1.40 -0.78 19.20
C LEU A 126 -0.47 -1.64 20.08
N GLU A 127 -1.04 -2.45 20.98
CA GLU A 127 -0.27 -3.38 21.83
C GLU A 127 0.36 -4.53 21.03
N LYS A 128 -0.35 -5.01 19.99
CA LYS A 128 0.07 -6.11 19.12
C LYS A 128 0.93 -5.68 17.94
N THR A 129 1.23 -4.39 17.79
CA THR A 129 2.04 -3.88 16.68
C THR A 129 3.21 -3.05 17.17
N HIS A 130 4.29 -3.04 16.38
CA HIS A 130 5.29 -2.00 16.45
C HIS A 130 5.02 -0.98 15.35
N VAL A 131 5.23 0.31 15.65
CA VAL A 131 5.05 1.38 14.67
C VAL A 131 6.42 1.89 14.22
N ALA A 132 6.62 1.97 12.92
CA ALA A 132 7.85 2.49 12.31
C ALA A 132 7.56 3.70 11.41
N PRO A 133 8.51 4.65 11.30
CA PRO A 133 8.50 5.60 10.20
C PRO A 133 8.64 4.85 8.88
N GLY A 134 7.96 5.27 7.83
CA GLY A 134 7.97 4.57 6.56
C GLY A 134 7.96 5.46 5.34
N ILE A 135 8.32 4.89 4.23
CA ILE A 135 8.15 5.45 2.88
C ILE A 135 7.51 4.35 2.05
N GLU A 136 6.36 4.63 1.45
CA GLU A 136 5.76 3.75 0.46
C GLU A 136 6.15 4.22 -0.95
N VAL A 137 6.36 3.25 -1.83
CA VAL A 137 6.58 3.45 -3.26
C VAL A 137 5.49 2.70 -4.00
N PRO A 138 4.33 3.32 -4.24
CA PRO A 138 3.32 2.78 -5.15
C PRO A 138 3.91 2.66 -6.57
N ASP A 139 3.53 1.61 -7.28
CA ASP A 139 3.93 1.41 -8.66
C ASP A 139 2.79 0.73 -9.43
N SER A 140 2.33 1.32 -10.50
CA SER A 140 1.20 0.83 -11.28
C SER A 140 1.65 0.05 -12.51
N ARG A 141 0.88 -1.00 -12.84
CA ARG A 141 1.05 -1.73 -14.11
C ARG A 141 0.36 -1.05 -15.29
N PHE A 142 -0.39 0.04 -15.06
CA PHE A 142 -1.06 0.78 -16.12
C PHE A 142 -0.24 1.95 -16.63
N GLU A 143 -0.29 2.18 -17.95
CA GLU A 143 0.16 3.43 -18.58
C GLU A 143 -0.75 4.59 -18.13
N ASP A 144 -0.15 5.78 -17.88
CA ASP A 144 -0.89 7.01 -17.54
C ASP A 144 -1.98 6.78 -16.46
N TRP A 145 -1.59 6.10 -15.36
CA TRP A 145 -2.57 5.62 -14.40
C TRP A 145 -3.15 6.71 -13.48
N PHE A 146 -2.32 7.65 -13.03
CA PHE A 146 -2.74 8.60 -12.00
C PHE A 146 -3.15 9.96 -12.59
N PRO A 147 -4.36 10.44 -12.33
CA PRO A 147 -5.52 9.77 -11.70
C PRO A 147 -6.51 9.15 -12.73
N ASN A 148 -6.02 8.61 -13.84
CA ASN A 148 -6.77 8.33 -15.06
C ASN A 148 -7.34 6.91 -15.19
N VAL A 149 -7.16 6.05 -14.17
CA VAL A 149 -7.73 4.70 -14.10
C VAL A 149 -8.94 4.65 -13.16
N SER A 150 -9.84 3.71 -13.39
CA SER A 150 -11.03 3.54 -12.54
C SER A 150 -10.68 2.92 -11.18
N LEU A 151 -11.59 3.08 -10.21
CA LEU A 151 -11.47 2.48 -8.89
C LEU A 151 -11.27 0.96 -8.97
N GLY A 152 -12.05 0.27 -9.80
CA GLY A 152 -11.92 -1.18 -10.01
C GLY A 152 -10.57 -1.58 -10.58
N GLN A 153 -10.02 -0.79 -11.51
CA GLN A 153 -8.67 -1.02 -12.05
C GLN A 153 -7.59 -0.84 -10.98
N VAL A 154 -7.68 0.19 -10.15
CA VAL A 154 -6.75 0.40 -9.01
C VAL A 154 -6.78 -0.80 -8.06
N ILE A 155 -7.97 -1.27 -7.67
CA ILE A 155 -8.11 -2.43 -6.77
C ILE A 155 -7.53 -3.69 -7.41
N ALA A 156 -7.87 -3.98 -8.66
CA ALA A 156 -7.40 -5.17 -9.38
C ALA A 156 -5.87 -5.22 -9.47
N ASP A 157 -5.23 -4.05 -9.58
CA ASP A 157 -3.78 -3.86 -9.58
C ASP A 157 -3.18 -3.73 -8.16
N SER A 158 -3.76 -4.42 -7.18
CA SER A 158 -3.34 -4.43 -5.77
C SER A 158 -3.24 -3.02 -5.16
N ALA A 159 -4.20 -2.15 -5.45
CA ALA A 159 -4.16 -0.73 -5.08
C ALA A 159 -2.83 -0.06 -5.47
N VAL A 160 -2.31 -0.44 -6.64
CA VAL A 160 -1.00 -0.04 -7.20
C VAL A 160 0.16 -0.30 -6.25
N ALA A 161 0.10 -1.38 -5.48
CA ALA A 161 1.16 -1.75 -4.56
C ALA A 161 2.47 -2.00 -5.31
N GLY A 162 3.52 -1.34 -4.86
CA GLY A 162 4.90 -1.56 -5.24
C GLY A 162 5.67 -2.10 -4.04
N THR A 163 6.32 -1.23 -3.29
CA THR A 163 7.06 -1.61 -2.09
C THR A 163 6.99 -0.54 -1.02
N PHE A 164 7.46 -0.87 0.18
CA PHE A 164 7.71 0.12 1.24
C PHE A 164 8.99 -0.21 1.99
N VAL A 165 9.61 0.82 2.56
CA VAL A 165 10.71 0.71 3.51
C VAL A 165 10.26 1.22 4.87
N ALA A 166 10.79 0.62 5.92
CA ALA A 166 10.52 1.02 7.30
C ALA A 166 11.82 1.36 8.00
N GLY A 167 11.81 2.45 8.75
CA GLY A 167 12.89 2.77 9.69
C GLY A 167 12.80 1.90 10.95
N THR A 168 13.42 2.35 12.03
CA THR A 168 13.46 1.57 13.28
C THR A 168 12.07 1.48 13.93
N PRO A 169 11.51 0.26 14.11
CA PRO A 169 10.22 0.09 14.74
C PRO A 169 10.26 0.43 16.24
N LYS A 170 9.19 0.99 16.76
CA LYS A 170 8.97 1.29 18.18
C LYS A 170 7.83 0.45 18.74
N ALA A 171 8.08 -0.19 19.87
CA ALA A 171 7.06 -0.85 20.67
C ALA A 171 6.37 0.15 21.61
N GLY A 172 5.12 -0.16 22.00
CA GLY A 172 4.40 0.58 23.02
C GLY A 172 4.05 2.03 22.64
N VAL A 173 3.91 2.29 21.33
CA VAL A 173 3.44 3.58 20.83
C VAL A 173 1.96 3.72 21.20
N THR A 174 1.61 4.81 21.87
CA THR A 174 0.26 5.06 22.34
C THR A 174 -0.62 5.75 21.30
N TYR A 175 -1.93 5.69 21.47
CA TYR A 175 -2.89 6.41 20.63
C TYR A 175 -2.55 7.90 20.56
N SER A 176 -2.37 8.56 21.70
CA SER A 176 -2.07 10.00 21.76
C SER A 176 -0.75 10.39 21.07
N GLN A 177 0.23 9.50 21.01
CA GLN A 177 1.48 9.75 20.28
C GLN A 177 1.30 9.74 18.76
N LEU A 178 0.26 9.09 18.24
CA LEU A 178 -0.06 9.03 16.81
C LEU A 178 -1.15 10.02 16.38
N GLU A 179 -1.81 10.68 17.34
CA GLU A 179 -2.98 11.53 17.07
C GLU A 179 -2.67 12.68 16.11
N ARG A 180 -1.47 13.28 16.21
CA ARG A 180 -1.06 14.40 15.37
C ARG A 180 0.43 14.39 15.08
N VAL A 181 0.90 13.34 14.45
CA VAL A 181 2.31 13.25 14.02
C VAL A 181 2.51 14.10 12.76
N LYS A 182 3.42 15.05 12.80
CA LYS A 182 3.89 15.71 11.59
C LYS A 182 4.94 14.83 10.92
N GLY A 183 4.75 14.57 9.63
CA GLY A 183 5.69 13.92 8.75
C GLY A 183 6.27 14.89 7.73
N THR A 184 7.56 14.79 7.44
CA THR A 184 8.26 15.61 6.46
C THR A 184 9.06 14.71 5.53
N LEU A 185 8.83 14.85 4.21
CA LEU A 185 9.57 14.15 3.16
C LEU A 185 10.63 15.08 2.58
N LYS A 186 11.88 14.60 2.54
CA LYS A 186 13.00 15.31 1.95
C LYS A 186 13.61 14.50 0.81
N LEU A 187 14.08 15.17 -0.22
CA LEU A 187 14.90 14.62 -1.29
C LEU A 187 16.27 15.32 -1.25
N ASP A 188 17.34 14.55 -1.10
CA ASP A 188 18.72 15.05 -0.97
C ASP A 188 18.87 16.18 0.08
N GLY A 189 18.16 16.00 1.21
CA GLY A 189 18.14 16.94 2.34
C GLY A 189 17.19 18.13 2.18
N ARG A 190 16.57 18.33 1.01
CA ARG A 190 15.59 19.40 0.78
C ARG A 190 14.17 18.90 1.04
N GLU A 191 13.42 19.63 1.87
CA GLU A 191 11.98 19.34 2.06
C GLU A 191 11.20 19.51 0.74
N ILE A 192 10.45 18.47 0.37
CA ILE A 192 9.60 18.44 -0.84
C ILE A 192 8.11 18.29 -0.53
N ALA A 193 7.77 17.81 0.66
CA ALA A 193 6.40 17.72 1.15
C ALA A 193 6.36 17.56 2.67
N SER A 194 5.24 17.93 3.28
CA SER A 194 4.91 17.60 4.67
C SER A 194 3.42 17.41 4.84
N GLY A 195 3.03 16.62 5.84
CA GLY A 195 1.65 16.33 6.17
C GLY A 195 1.51 15.89 7.63
N VAL A 196 0.32 15.53 8.02
CA VAL A 196 0.00 15.14 9.40
C VAL A 196 -0.78 13.82 9.42
N SER A 197 -0.62 13.04 10.48
CA SER A 197 -1.25 11.72 10.63
C SER A 197 -2.79 11.75 10.60
N THR A 198 -3.41 12.89 10.88
CA THR A 198 -4.86 13.06 10.82
C THR A 198 -5.45 12.89 9.42
N GLU A 199 -4.63 13.01 8.36
CA GLU A 199 -5.04 12.74 6.96
C GLU A 199 -5.42 11.27 6.76
N VAL A 200 -4.92 10.37 7.62
CA VAL A 200 -5.17 8.94 7.55
C VAL A 200 -6.40 8.59 8.39
N LEU A 201 -7.60 8.70 7.81
CA LEU A 201 -8.89 8.43 8.47
C LEU A 201 -9.03 9.09 9.86
N GLY A 202 -8.47 10.27 10.04
CA GLY A 202 -8.42 11.00 11.30
C GLY A 202 -7.36 10.47 12.29
N HIS A 203 -6.93 9.20 12.15
CA HIS A 203 -5.88 8.59 12.95
C HIS A 203 -5.36 7.29 12.29
N PRO A 204 -4.03 7.07 12.16
CA PRO A 204 -3.48 5.92 11.41
C PRO A 204 -3.95 4.54 11.90
N VAL A 205 -4.16 4.35 13.19
CA VAL A 205 -4.65 3.07 13.71
C VAL A 205 -6.09 2.75 13.26
N HIS A 206 -6.89 3.76 12.92
CA HIS A 206 -8.23 3.54 12.36
C HIS A 206 -8.16 2.91 10.98
N ALA A 207 -7.17 3.28 10.18
CA ALA A 207 -6.93 2.63 8.88
C ALA A 207 -6.53 1.16 9.06
N VAL A 208 -5.68 0.84 10.03
CA VAL A 208 -5.33 -0.55 10.35
C VAL A 208 -6.56 -1.34 10.83
N LYS A 209 -7.40 -0.75 11.69
CA LYS A 209 -8.65 -1.37 12.13
C LYS A 209 -9.60 -1.64 10.96
N TRP A 210 -9.79 -0.65 10.08
CA TRP A 210 -10.56 -0.80 8.85
C TRP A 210 -10.01 -1.95 7.98
N LEU A 211 -8.68 -2.02 7.79
CA LEU A 211 -8.06 -3.08 7.01
C LEU A 211 -8.35 -4.47 7.59
N ILE A 212 -8.25 -4.64 8.91
CA ILE A 212 -8.53 -5.92 9.58
C ILE A 212 -9.96 -6.36 9.30
N GLU A 213 -10.93 -5.44 9.37
CA GLU A 213 -12.33 -5.70 9.08
C GLU A 213 -12.56 -6.08 7.61
N GLU A 214 -11.88 -5.40 6.70
CA GLU A 214 -12.00 -5.66 5.26
C GLU A 214 -11.34 -7.00 4.86
N LEU A 215 -10.15 -7.29 5.39
CA LEU A 215 -9.49 -8.59 5.20
C LEU A 215 -10.35 -9.75 5.72
N HIS A 216 -11.01 -9.57 6.87
CA HIS A 216 -11.90 -10.58 7.43
C HIS A 216 -13.07 -10.92 6.49
N LYS A 217 -13.69 -9.92 5.85
CA LYS A 217 -14.75 -10.13 4.86
C LYS A 217 -14.29 -11.01 3.69
N HIS A 218 -13.03 -10.87 3.33
CA HIS A 218 -12.39 -11.60 2.24
C HIS A 218 -11.74 -12.93 2.67
N GLY A 219 -11.82 -13.29 3.96
CA GLY A 219 -11.19 -14.51 4.50
C GLY A 219 -9.66 -14.46 4.53
N LEU A 220 -9.08 -13.25 4.52
CA LEU A 220 -7.64 -13.03 4.51
C LEU A 220 -7.11 -12.73 5.93
N PRO A 221 -5.93 -13.26 6.28
CA PRO A 221 -5.34 -13.01 7.59
C PRO A 221 -4.44 -11.77 7.60
N LEU A 222 -4.32 -11.14 8.77
CA LEU A 222 -3.20 -10.26 9.09
C LEU A 222 -2.36 -10.91 10.18
N LYS A 223 -1.31 -11.61 9.76
CA LYS A 223 -0.50 -12.49 10.60
C LYS A 223 0.68 -11.76 11.22
N LYS A 224 1.18 -12.31 12.33
CA LYS A 224 2.47 -11.94 12.91
C LYS A 224 3.57 -11.87 11.84
N GLY A 225 4.36 -10.80 11.88
CA GLY A 225 5.43 -10.52 10.91
C GLY A 225 4.99 -9.77 9.65
N MET A 226 3.69 -9.71 9.38
CA MET A 226 3.18 -8.87 8.29
C MET A 226 3.24 -7.40 8.68
N ALA A 227 3.42 -6.53 7.67
CA ALA A 227 3.44 -5.10 7.84
C ALA A 227 2.28 -4.43 7.09
N VAL A 228 1.80 -3.32 7.64
CA VAL A 228 0.75 -2.49 7.04
C VAL A 228 1.28 -1.09 6.81
N SER A 229 1.30 -0.64 5.55
CA SER A 229 1.46 0.76 5.19
C SER A 229 0.11 1.45 5.36
N SER A 230 0.01 2.38 6.31
CA SER A 230 -1.27 2.77 6.91
C SER A 230 -2.07 3.82 6.14
N GLY A 231 -1.49 4.41 5.13
CA GLY A 231 -2.05 5.52 4.36
C GLY A 231 -1.19 6.77 4.42
N THR A 232 -1.23 7.53 3.34
CA THR A 232 -0.32 8.65 3.12
C THR A 232 -0.75 9.91 3.86
N PHE A 233 0.25 10.69 4.34
CA PHE A 233 0.07 12.01 4.94
C PHE A 233 0.06 13.14 3.91
N ILE A 234 0.42 12.83 2.67
CA ILE A 234 0.58 13.79 1.58
C ILE A 234 -0.06 13.27 0.30
N LEU A 235 -0.35 14.14 -0.66
CA LEU A 235 -0.61 13.67 -2.01
C LEU A 235 0.63 12.99 -2.60
N PRO A 236 0.48 11.84 -3.29
CA PRO A 236 1.59 11.14 -3.93
C PRO A 236 2.40 12.05 -4.84
N LYS A 237 3.72 11.85 -4.86
CA LYS A 237 4.63 12.59 -5.76
C LYS A 237 5.36 11.63 -6.69
N PRO A 238 5.76 12.06 -7.90
CA PRO A 238 6.63 11.26 -8.75
C PRO A 238 7.90 10.86 -8.02
N LEU A 239 8.34 9.61 -8.20
CA LEU A 239 9.59 9.13 -7.64
C LEU A 239 10.75 9.53 -8.57
N GLU A 240 11.76 10.17 -8.02
CA GLU A 240 12.96 10.63 -8.73
C GLU A 240 14.22 9.97 -8.14
N ARG A 241 15.34 9.98 -8.88
CA ARG A 241 16.63 9.52 -8.36
C ARG A 241 17.11 10.43 -7.22
N GLY A 242 17.70 9.85 -6.18
CA GLY A 242 18.23 10.57 -5.03
C GLY A 242 18.02 9.82 -3.72
N THR A 243 18.33 10.46 -2.62
CA THR A 243 18.13 9.95 -1.26
C THR A 243 16.93 10.64 -0.63
N TYR A 244 15.89 9.86 -0.37
CA TYR A 244 14.71 10.33 0.36
C TYR A 244 14.86 10.06 1.85
N THR A 245 14.47 11.04 2.66
CA THR A 245 14.34 10.90 4.12
C THR A 245 12.94 11.31 4.53
N ALA A 246 12.22 10.41 5.19
CA ALA A 246 10.93 10.66 5.81
C ALA A 246 11.11 10.80 7.33
N GLU A 247 10.91 12.00 7.85
CA GLU A 247 11.02 12.30 9.28
C GLU A 247 9.64 12.44 9.90
N TYR A 248 9.40 11.77 11.04
CA TYR A 248 8.12 11.80 11.76
C TYR A 248 8.37 12.24 13.20
N GLU A 249 7.74 13.34 13.60
CA GLU A 249 7.89 13.91 14.95
C GLU A 249 7.53 12.87 16.03
N GLY A 250 8.47 12.65 16.96
CA GLY A 250 8.29 11.69 18.05
C GLY A 250 8.40 10.20 17.66
N ILE A 251 8.38 9.87 16.36
CA ILE A 251 8.44 8.47 15.89
C ILE A 251 9.83 8.12 15.35
N GLY A 252 10.45 8.94 14.53
CA GLY A 252 11.78 8.67 13.97
C GLY A 252 11.86 8.99 12.48
N ALA A 253 12.79 8.33 11.78
CA ALA A 253 12.99 8.55 10.36
C ALA A 253 13.16 7.24 9.59
N ALA A 254 12.79 7.26 8.31
CA ALA A 254 13.08 6.23 7.32
C ALA A 254 13.87 6.85 6.17
N GLU A 255 14.72 6.05 5.55
CA GLU A 255 15.51 6.45 4.39
C GLU A 255 15.28 5.50 3.22
N LEU A 256 15.21 6.04 2.01
CA LEU A 256 15.11 5.30 0.75
C LEU A 256 16.11 5.88 -0.25
N VAL A 257 16.97 5.04 -0.80
CA VAL A 257 17.89 5.40 -1.88
C VAL A 257 17.31 4.96 -3.21
N VAL A 258 17.12 5.88 -4.15
CA VAL A 258 16.59 5.63 -5.49
C VAL A 258 17.70 5.81 -6.53
N LYS A 259 17.98 4.74 -7.28
CA LYS A 259 19.04 4.67 -8.31
C LYS A 259 18.48 4.66 -9.72
#